data_9456636fbf1c9866faa404187a015b42
#
_entry.id   9456636fbf1c9866faa404187a015b42
#
_cell.length_a   1.000
_cell.length_b   1.000
_cell.length_c   1.000
_cell.angle_alpha   90.00
_cell.angle_beta   90.00
_cell.angle_gamma   90.00
#
_symmetry.space_group_name_H-M   'P 1'
#
loop_
_entity.id
_entity.type
_entity.pdbx_description
1 polymer ?
#
loop_
_entity_poly.entity_id
_entity_poly.type
_entity_poly.pdbx_seq_one_letter_code
_entity_poly.pdbx_strand_id
1 'polypeptide(L)'
;NLTYSQKGLGITIESHFVDHMEFRSERAKQKEFIINYIPTLSKNHAYTLLALYPCATQPEGEAGFNTNIFYKIPKNTLFGGKYGTKLNLNFARTNSIDGGNSYLNDSSSHTSNPFKSISIKDETLYFSDFNLEINKKINKKVKLNLVLAKQKYNKDVLEGKTIGEYGIVSSTIAVADVSYKIKKGHTIRLELQELLSKDDATATNHADGDWHMVL
;
A
#
# COMPACT_ATOMS: atom_id res chain seq x y z
N ASN A 1 0.47 -13.09 12.38
CA ASN A 1 0.79 -11.77 12.90
C ASN A 1 1.82 -11.91 14.02
N LEU A 2 2.92 -11.15 13.93
CA LEU A 2 3.98 -11.05 14.93
C LEU A 2 4.16 -9.57 15.30
N THR A 3 4.06 -9.27 16.61
CA THR A 3 4.23 -7.90 17.10
C THR A 3 5.30 -7.86 18.18
N TYR A 4 6.23 -6.93 18.03
CA TYR A 4 7.23 -6.58 19.04
C TYR A 4 7.07 -5.12 19.43
N SER A 5 7.11 -4.82 20.73
CA SER A 5 6.93 -3.47 21.24
C SER A 5 7.86 -3.20 22.42
N GLN A 6 8.54 -2.07 22.36
CA GLN A 6 9.29 -1.50 23.48
C GLN A 6 9.17 0.02 23.48
N LYS A 7 9.68 0.70 24.51
CA LYS A 7 9.57 2.16 24.64
C LYS A 7 10.11 2.89 23.41
N GLY A 8 9.21 3.44 22.60
CA GLY A 8 9.54 4.23 21.42
C GLY A 8 9.77 3.44 20.13
N LEU A 9 9.69 2.10 20.15
CA LEU A 9 9.78 1.25 18.96
C LEU A 9 8.61 0.26 18.96
N GLY A 10 7.95 0.12 17.83
CA GLY A 10 6.97 -0.92 17.56
C GLY A 10 7.24 -1.54 16.20
N ILE A 11 7.17 -2.86 16.11
CA ILE A 11 7.32 -3.62 14.86
C ILE A 11 6.16 -4.58 14.77
N THR A 12 5.45 -4.57 13.65
CA THR A 12 4.38 -5.52 13.35
C THR A 12 4.67 -6.15 12.01
N ILE A 13 4.60 -7.47 11.94
CA ILE A 13 4.73 -8.25 10.71
C ILE A 13 3.48 -9.09 10.56
N GLU A 14 2.83 -8.98 9.44
CA GLU A 14 1.61 -9.70 9.09
C GLU A 14 1.84 -10.42 7.77
N SER A 15 1.27 -11.60 7.63
CA SER A 15 1.25 -12.33 6.38
C SER A 15 -0.05 -13.07 6.25
N HIS A 16 -0.51 -13.23 5.02
CA HIS A 16 -1.61 -14.12 4.70
C HIS A 16 -1.31 -14.93 3.43
N PHE A 17 -2.01 -16.02 3.32
CA PHE A 17 -2.09 -16.84 2.14
C PHE A 17 -3.57 -17.15 1.90
N VAL A 18 -4.05 -16.80 0.72
CA VAL A 18 -5.44 -16.97 0.31
C VAL A 18 -5.44 -17.85 -0.94
N ASP A 19 -6.27 -18.88 -0.93
CA ASP A 19 -6.41 -19.80 -2.04
C ASP A 19 -7.88 -20.25 -2.10
N HIS A 20 -8.56 -19.95 -3.22
CA HIS A 20 -9.98 -20.29 -3.46
C HIS A 20 -10.94 -19.88 -2.35
N MET A 21 -10.79 -18.66 -1.84
CA MET A 21 -11.61 -18.10 -0.76
C MET A 21 -12.80 -17.27 -1.28
N GLU A 22 -13.36 -17.64 -2.41
CA GLU A 22 -14.59 -17.03 -2.90
C GLU A 22 -15.83 -17.73 -2.35
N PHE A 23 -16.64 -17.00 -1.58
CA PHE A 23 -17.94 -17.45 -1.14
C PHE A 23 -19.04 -16.66 -1.85
N ARG A 24 -19.86 -17.36 -2.62
CA ARG A 24 -20.94 -16.76 -3.41
C ARG A 24 -22.30 -17.15 -2.84
N SER A 25 -23.27 -16.25 -2.91
CA SER A 25 -24.67 -16.56 -2.53
C SER A 25 -25.28 -17.62 -3.43
N GLU A 26 -24.86 -17.68 -4.70
CA GLU A 26 -25.23 -18.73 -5.66
C GLU A 26 -23.97 -19.22 -6.41
N ARG A 27 -23.69 -20.52 -6.37
CA ARG A 27 -22.44 -21.11 -6.92
C ARG A 27 -22.25 -20.91 -8.42
N ALA A 28 -23.35 -20.86 -9.18
CA ALA A 28 -23.32 -20.74 -10.64
C ALA A 28 -23.32 -19.27 -11.13
N LYS A 29 -23.28 -18.30 -10.24
CA LYS A 29 -23.32 -16.88 -10.57
C LYS A 29 -21.94 -16.26 -10.67
N GLN A 30 -21.89 -15.02 -11.21
CA GLN A 30 -20.67 -14.24 -11.45
C GLN A 30 -20.10 -13.61 -10.16
N LYS A 31 -19.00 -12.88 -10.31
CA LYS A 31 -18.23 -12.32 -9.17
C LYS A 31 -19.02 -11.32 -8.32
N GLU A 32 -20.03 -10.65 -8.87
CA GLU A 32 -20.93 -9.74 -8.15
C GLU A 32 -21.77 -10.41 -7.06
N PHE A 33 -21.84 -11.74 -7.03
CA PHE A 33 -22.52 -12.52 -6.00
C PHE A 33 -21.58 -12.97 -4.85
N ILE A 34 -20.33 -12.48 -4.82
CA ILE A 34 -19.40 -12.72 -3.73
C ILE A 34 -19.94 -12.06 -2.46
N ILE A 35 -20.05 -12.83 -1.37
CA ILE A 35 -20.59 -12.37 -0.08
C ILE A 35 -19.54 -12.25 1.02
N ASN A 36 -18.32 -12.67 0.78
CA ASN A 36 -17.23 -12.52 1.74
C ASN A 36 -16.34 -11.31 1.40
N TYR A 37 -15.75 -10.74 2.44
CA TYR A 37 -14.74 -9.71 2.35
C TYR A 37 -13.45 -10.17 3.03
N ILE A 38 -12.35 -10.18 2.29
CA ILE A 38 -11.03 -10.51 2.82
C ILE A 38 -10.24 -9.21 2.92
N PRO A 39 -9.87 -8.77 4.15
CA PRO A 39 -9.10 -7.54 4.32
C PRO A 39 -7.76 -7.60 3.62
N THR A 40 -7.37 -6.51 2.96
CA THR A 40 -6.06 -6.41 2.33
C THR A 40 -4.95 -6.28 3.38
N LEU A 41 -3.74 -6.74 3.06
CA LEU A 41 -2.58 -6.53 3.91
C LEU A 41 -1.94 -5.16 3.77
N SER A 42 -2.35 -4.36 2.78
CA SER A 42 -1.79 -3.04 2.56
C SER A 42 -2.27 -2.03 3.61
N LYS A 43 -1.46 -1.02 3.89
CA LYS A 43 -1.85 0.11 4.72
C LYS A 43 -2.92 0.95 4.00
N ASN A 44 -3.98 1.31 4.71
CA ASN A 44 -4.94 2.31 4.23
C ASN A 44 -4.33 3.71 4.35
N HIS A 45 -4.26 4.42 3.23
CA HIS A 45 -3.72 5.76 3.16
C HIS A 45 -4.81 6.82 3.31
N ALA A 46 -4.50 7.88 4.05
CA ALA A 46 -5.41 9.00 4.29
C ALA A 46 -5.29 10.10 3.21
N TYR A 47 -4.19 10.14 2.48
CA TYR A 47 -3.93 11.13 1.43
C TYR A 47 -4.45 10.63 0.08
N THR A 48 -5.07 11.51 -0.69
CA THR A 48 -5.79 11.17 -1.92
C THR A 48 -4.89 10.47 -2.96
N LEU A 49 -3.73 11.04 -3.26
CA LEU A 49 -2.84 10.45 -4.27
C LEU A 49 -2.18 9.14 -3.80
N LEU A 50 -1.98 8.96 -2.49
CA LEU A 50 -1.53 7.69 -1.91
C LEU A 50 -2.59 6.59 -1.97
N ALA A 51 -3.86 6.96 -2.00
CA ALA A 51 -4.99 6.05 -2.07
C ALA A 51 -5.53 5.83 -3.51
N LEU A 52 -4.85 6.39 -4.51
CA LEU A 52 -5.29 6.33 -5.92
C LEU A 52 -5.33 4.89 -6.44
N TYR A 53 -4.35 4.08 -6.03
CA TYR A 53 -4.23 2.67 -6.41
C TYR A 53 -4.47 1.76 -5.19
N PRO A 54 -5.74 1.48 -4.84
CA PRO A 54 -6.06 0.66 -3.68
C PRO A 54 -5.79 -0.82 -3.97
N CYS A 55 -5.09 -1.49 -3.05
CA CYS A 55 -4.94 -2.94 -3.12
C CYS A 55 -6.27 -3.63 -2.80
N ALA A 56 -6.69 -4.54 -3.67
CA ALA A 56 -7.81 -5.44 -3.42
C ALA A 56 -7.29 -6.86 -3.32
N THR A 57 -7.65 -7.58 -2.25
CA THR A 57 -7.28 -8.98 -2.09
C THR A 57 -7.87 -9.84 -3.20
N GLN A 58 -7.03 -10.71 -3.78
CA GLN A 58 -7.41 -11.64 -4.83
C GLN A 58 -7.85 -12.98 -4.19
N PRO A 59 -9.17 -13.26 -4.09
CA PRO A 59 -9.66 -14.41 -3.34
C PRO A 59 -9.34 -15.75 -4.00
N GLU A 60 -9.05 -15.77 -5.30
CA GLU A 60 -8.70 -16.98 -6.05
C GLU A 60 -7.25 -17.42 -5.78
N GLY A 61 -6.35 -16.47 -5.44
CA GLY A 61 -4.98 -16.84 -5.11
C GLY A 61 -4.10 -15.63 -4.81
N GLU A 62 -3.75 -15.44 -3.55
CA GLU A 62 -2.87 -14.36 -3.10
C GLU A 62 -1.97 -14.80 -1.94
N ALA A 63 -0.70 -14.47 -2.02
CA ALA A 63 0.23 -14.58 -0.91
C ALA A 63 0.87 -13.21 -0.65
N GLY A 64 0.86 -12.77 0.59
CA GLY A 64 1.37 -11.45 0.90
C GLY A 64 1.92 -11.30 2.30
N PHE A 65 2.67 -10.22 2.48
CA PHE A 65 3.13 -9.77 3.79
C PHE A 65 3.11 -8.26 3.89
N ASN A 66 2.97 -7.78 5.12
CA ASN A 66 3.02 -6.37 5.51
C ASN A 66 3.91 -6.23 6.74
N THR A 67 4.81 -5.25 6.71
CA THR A 67 5.66 -4.91 7.84
C THR A 67 5.48 -3.44 8.15
N ASN A 68 5.17 -3.15 9.41
CA ASN A 68 5.04 -1.80 9.93
C ASN A 68 6.05 -1.58 11.05
N ILE A 69 6.87 -0.54 10.93
CA ILE A 69 7.87 -0.16 11.93
C ILE A 69 7.58 1.27 12.38
N PHE A 70 7.19 1.42 13.63
CA PHE A 70 7.03 2.71 14.28
C PHE A 70 8.25 3.00 15.14
N TYR A 71 8.84 4.19 14.98
CA TYR A 71 9.94 4.63 15.82
C TYR A 71 9.74 6.08 16.26
N LYS A 72 9.92 6.33 17.55
CA LYS A 72 9.86 7.66 18.14
C LYS A 72 11.26 8.13 18.52
N ILE A 73 11.83 9.05 17.73
CA ILE A 73 13.08 9.70 18.03
C ILE A 73 12.92 10.55 19.31
N PRO A 74 13.77 10.36 20.34
CA PRO A 74 13.65 11.09 21.58
C PRO A 74 13.76 12.60 21.41
N LYS A 75 13.17 13.33 22.36
CA LYS A 75 13.34 14.79 22.45
C LYS A 75 14.79 15.15 22.78
N ASN A 76 15.20 16.37 22.43
CA ASN A 76 16.52 16.93 22.67
C ASN A 76 17.65 16.16 21.98
N THR A 77 17.35 15.48 20.88
CA THR A 77 18.34 14.88 19.97
C THR A 77 18.38 15.68 18.66
N LEU A 78 19.44 15.48 17.84
CA LEU A 78 19.64 16.18 16.57
C LEU A 78 18.40 16.10 15.66
N PHE A 79 17.83 14.90 15.47
CA PHE A 79 16.65 14.67 14.62
C PHE A 79 15.31 14.79 15.39
N GLY A 80 15.30 14.60 16.70
CA GLY A 80 14.10 14.71 17.52
C GLY A 80 13.70 16.15 17.84
N GLY A 81 14.67 17.04 18.01
CA GLY A 81 14.41 18.42 18.41
C GLY A 81 13.70 18.52 19.76
N LYS A 82 13.04 19.67 20.04
CA LYS A 82 12.39 19.93 21.34
C LYS A 82 11.19 18.99 21.63
N TYR A 83 10.51 18.46 20.61
CA TYR A 83 9.24 17.74 20.75
C TYR A 83 9.35 16.25 20.44
N GLY A 84 10.48 15.80 19.89
CA GLY A 84 10.62 14.46 19.31
C GLY A 84 10.06 14.38 17.90
N THR A 85 10.47 13.35 17.16
CA THR A 85 9.97 13.06 15.81
C THR A 85 9.42 11.64 15.79
N LYS A 86 8.29 11.41 15.15
CA LYS A 86 7.74 10.07 14.95
C LYS A 86 8.01 9.66 13.51
N LEU A 87 8.54 8.46 13.34
CA LEU A 87 8.75 7.82 12.06
C LEU A 87 7.83 6.62 11.98
N ASN A 88 7.21 6.42 10.82
CA ASN A 88 6.47 5.22 10.51
C ASN A 88 6.93 4.73 9.14
N LEU A 89 7.52 3.54 9.10
CA LEU A 89 7.93 2.85 7.90
C LEU A 89 6.98 1.68 7.68
N ASN A 90 6.39 1.60 6.51
CA ASN A 90 5.55 0.48 6.13
C ASN A 90 6.04 -0.12 4.81
N PHE A 91 6.02 -1.43 4.73
CA PHE A 91 6.26 -2.17 3.51
C PHE A 91 5.26 -3.30 3.39
N ALA A 92 4.43 -3.25 2.35
CA ALA A 92 3.48 -4.28 1.99
C ALA A 92 3.80 -4.83 0.60
N ARG A 93 3.58 -6.14 0.42
CA ARG A 93 3.71 -6.79 -0.88
C ARG A 93 2.78 -7.97 -0.98
N THR A 94 2.07 -8.07 -2.10
CA THR A 94 1.19 -9.19 -2.45
C THR A 94 1.51 -9.72 -3.84
N ASN A 95 1.49 -11.02 -3.97
CA ASN A 95 1.85 -11.74 -5.19
C ASN A 95 0.82 -12.84 -5.47
N SER A 96 0.73 -13.25 -6.73
CA SER A 96 0.02 -14.48 -7.14
C SER A 96 0.68 -15.73 -6.53
N ILE A 97 -0.14 -16.74 -6.20
CA ILE A 97 0.34 -18.02 -5.69
C ILE A 97 0.84 -18.97 -6.77
N ASP A 98 0.36 -18.85 -8.02
CA ASP A 98 0.62 -19.79 -9.12
C ASP A 98 1.49 -19.20 -10.24
N GLY A 99 2.51 -18.42 -9.90
CA GLY A 99 3.42 -17.86 -10.90
C GLY A 99 2.76 -16.88 -11.88
N GLY A 100 1.64 -16.27 -11.49
CA GLY A 100 0.91 -15.30 -12.31
C GLY A 100 -0.21 -15.89 -13.17
N ASN A 101 -0.45 -17.20 -13.14
CA ASN A 101 -1.46 -17.85 -13.98
C ASN A 101 -2.79 -18.15 -13.28
N SER A 102 -2.92 -17.86 -12.01
CA SER A 102 -4.08 -18.19 -11.18
C SER A 102 -5.41 -17.64 -11.71
N TYR A 103 -5.38 -16.50 -12.41
CA TYR A 103 -6.58 -15.88 -12.99
C TYR A 103 -6.80 -16.23 -14.47
N LEU A 104 -5.88 -16.97 -15.12
CA LEU A 104 -5.97 -17.28 -16.55
C LEU A 104 -6.43 -18.70 -16.85
N ASN A 105 -6.29 -19.64 -15.92
CA ASN A 105 -6.58 -21.04 -16.16
C ASN A 105 -7.35 -21.68 -15.01
N ASP A 106 -8.53 -22.17 -15.33
CA ASP A 106 -9.42 -23.02 -14.52
C ASP A 106 -8.83 -24.43 -14.25
N SER A 107 -7.54 -24.61 -14.40
CA SER A 107 -6.88 -25.93 -14.38
C SER A 107 -5.89 -26.04 -13.22
N SER A 108 -6.37 -26.31 -12.00
CA SER A 108 -5.95 -27.38 -11.10
C SER A 108 -4.47 -27.80 -11.03
N SER A 109 -3.53 -26.89 -10.94
CA SER A 109 -2.22 -27.23 -10.39
C SER A 109 -1.90 -26.35 -9.19
N HIS A 110 -2.63 -26.58 -8.09
CA HIS A 110 -2.36 -25.90 -6.83
C HIS A 110 -0.99 -26.27 -6.31
N THR A 111 -0.03 -25.40 -6.43
CA THR A 111 1.22 -25.52 -5.70
C THR A 111 0.98 -25.13 -4.25
N SER A 112 0.72 -26.10 -3.42
CA SER A 112 0.40 -25.97 -1.99
C SER A 112 1.53 -25.43 -1.11
N ASN A 113 2.52 -24.72 -1.66
CA ASN A 113 3.63 -24.19 -0.90
C ASN A 113 3.57 -22.65 -0.80
N PRO A 114 2.97 -22.10 0.29
CA PRO A 114 2.81 -20.66 0.46
C PRO A 114 4.13 -19.88 0.47
N PHE A 115 5.23 -20.53 0.88
CA PHE A 115 6.55 -19.88 0.94
C PHE A 115 7.20 -19.67 -0.44
N LYS A 116 6.83 -20.46 -1.45
CA LYS A 116 7.30 -20.25 -2.83
C LYS A 116 6.59 -19.05 -3.50
N SER A 117 5.42 -18.74 -3.05
CA SER A 117 4.58 -17.67 -3.62
C SER A 117 4.97 -16.26 -3.12
N ILE A 118 5.68 -16.19 -1.99
CA ILE A 118 6.23 -14.91 -1.50
C ILE A 118 7.52 -14.61 -2.28
N SER A 119 7.36 -14.05 -3.47
CA SER A 119 8.47 -13.71 -4.36
C SER A 119 8.78 -12.21 -4.29
N ILE A 120 10.07 -11.86 -4.42
CA ILE A 120 10.50 -10.47 -4.59
C ILE A 120 10.46 -10.06 -6.07
N LYS A 121 10.27 -11.02 -6.98
CA LYS A 121 10.19 -10.78 -8.42
C LYS A 121 8.86 -10.12 -8.80
N ASP A 122 8.89 -9.23 -9.78
CA ASP A 122 7.71 -8.52 -10.25
C ASP A 122 6.80 -9.36 -11.17
N GLU A 123 7.28 -10.50 -11.70
CA GLU A 123 6.51 -11.39 -12.59
C GLU A 123 5.18 -11.89 -11.99
N THR A 124 5.11 -12.00 -10.68
CA THR A 124 3.92 -12.47 -9.94
C THR A 124 3.29 -11.37 -9.11
N LEU A 125 3.72 -10.12 -9.27
CA LEU A 125 3.31 -9.01 -8.44
C LEU A 125 1.86 -8.60 -8.72
N TYR A 126 1.07 -8.49 -7.65
CA TYR A 126 -0.20 -7.77 -7.67
C TYR A 126 -0.03 -6.34 -7.16
N PHE A 127 0.56 -6.18 -5.98
CA PHE A 127 0.72 -4.90 -5.34
C PHE A 127 1.99 -4.84 -4.48
N SER A 128 2.64 -3.69 -4.46
CA SER A 128 3.70 -3.39 -3.50
C SER A 128 3.62 -1.93 -3.08
N ASP A 129 3.69 -1.67 -1.80
CA ASP A 129 3.69 -0.33 -1.21
C ASP A 129 4.83 -0.21 -0.19
N PHE A 130 5.74 0.70 -0.45
CA PHE A 130 6.76 1.13 0.48
C PHE A 130 6.50 2.59 0.84
N ASN A 131 6.29 2.89 2.10
CA ASN A 131 6.08 4.27 2.52
C ASN A 131 6.81 4.61 3.83
N LEU A 132 7.32 5.84 3.87
CA LEU A 132 7.95 6.45 5.03
C LEU A 132 7.16 7.72 5.40
N GLU A 133 6.64 7.74 6.61
CA GLU A 133 5.92 8.88 7.17
C GLU A 133 6.72 9.49 8.32
N ILE A 134 6.93 10.81 8.28
CA ILE A 134 7.68 11.59 9.25
C ILE A 134 6.76 12.64 9.86
N ASN A 135 6.37 12.41 11.11
CA ASN A 135 5.56 13.36 11.87
C ASN A 135 6.43 14.18 12.81
N LYS A 136 6.53 15.49 12.58
CA LYS A 136 7.34 16.41 13.37
C LYS A 136 6.57 17.62 13.88
N LYS A 137 6.60 17.83 15.17
CA LYS A 137 6.16 19.08 15.78
C LYS A 137 7.35 20.05 15.84
N ILE A 138 7.33 21.09 15.00
CA ILE A 138 8.41 22.07 14.92
C ILE A 138 8.36 23.01 16.12
N ASN A 139 7.17 23.53 16.46
CA ASN A 139 6.94 24.38 17.61
C ASN A 139 5.52 24.20 18.17
N LYS A 140 5.07 25.05 19.11
CA LYS A 140 3.72 24.97 19.71
C LYS A 140 2.60 25.21 18.68
N LYS A 141 2.91 25.90 17.58
CA LYS A 141 1.93 26.31 16.55
C LYS A 141 2.04 25.49 15.26
N VAL A 142 3.24 24.97 14.91
CA VAL A 142 3.51 24.32 13.63
C VAL A 142 3.72 22.82 13.81
N LYS A 143 2.97 22.02 13.04
CA LYS A 143 3.18 20.59 12.85
C LYS A 143 3.43 20.34 11.37
N LEU A 144 4.34 19.42 11.08
CA LEU A 144 4.69 18.96 9.74
C LEU A 144 4.50 17.45 9.68
N ASN A 145 3.82 16.98 8.64
CA ASN A 145 3.79 15.59 8.24
C ASN A 145 4.35 15.47 6.82
N LEU A 146 5.36 14.64 6.64
CA LEU A 146 5.93 14.31 5.34
C LEU A 146 5.71 12.83 5.08
N VAL A 147 5.25 12.50 3.87
CA VAL A 147 5.13 11.11 3.42
C VAL A 147 5.85 10.96 2.10
N LEU A 148 6.69 9.94 2.00
CA LEU A 148 7.32 9.49 0.76
C LEU A 148 6.92 8.05 0.55
N ALA A 149 6.38 7.74 -0.62
CA ALA A 149 5.95 6.40 -0.95
C ALA A 149 6.37 5.99 -2.36
N LYS A 150 6.55 4.69 -2.54
CA LYS A 150 6.72 4.06 -3.84
C LYS A 150 5.78 2.88 -3.92
N GLN A 151 4.86 2.95 -4.88
CA GLN A 151 3.86 1.91 -5.11
C GLN A 151 4.10 1.24 -6.46
N LYS A 152 3.85 -0.05 -6.53
CA LYS A 152 3.71 -0.81 -7.77
C LYS A 152 2.34 -1.48 -7.75
N TYR A 153 1.59 -1.30 -8.80
CA TYR A 153 0.20 -1.73 -8.92
C TYR A 153 -0.01 -2.45 -10.25
N ASN A 154 -0.37 -3.73 -10.20
CA ASN A 154 -0.71 -4.48 -11.40
C ASN A 154 -2.15 -4.13 -11.80
N LYS A 155 -2.28 -3.16 -12.72
CA LYS A 155 -3.57 -2.61 -13.14
C LYS A 155 -4.43 -3.64 -13.86
N ASP A 156 -3.80 -4.52 -14.65
CA ASP A 156 -4.53 -5.55 -15.39
C ASP A 156 -5.26 -6.51 -14.45
N VAL A 157 -4.57 -7.00 -13.43
CA VAL A 157 -5.15 -7.95 -12.48
C VAL A 157 -6.13 -7.29 -11.52
N LEU A 158 -5.72 -6.19 -10.89
CA LEU A 158 -6.49 -5.57 -9.80
C LEU A 158 -7.74 -4.85 -10.30
N GLU A 159 -7.76 -4.41 -11.57
CA GLU A 159 -8.92 -3.79 -12.20
C GLU A 159 -9.65 -4.72 -13.18
N GLY A 160 -9.21 -5.98 -13.32
CA GLY A 160 -9.84 -6.96 -14.23
C GLY A 160 -9.72 -6.58 -15.71
N LYS A 161 -8.59 -5.98 -16.10
CA LYS A 161 -8.28 -5.65 -17.49
C LYS A 161 -7.69 -6.83 -18.25
N THR A 162 -7.47 -6.67 -19.54
CA THR A 162 -6.77 -7.66 -20.35
C THR A 162 -5.29 -7.66 -19.99
N ILE A 163 -4.70 -8.84 -19.84
CA ILE A 163 -3.29 -8.98 -19.53
C ILE A 163 -2.41 -8.37 -20.61
N GLY A 164 -1.47 -7.51 -20.22
CA GLY A 164 -0.59 -6.74 -21.12
C GLY A 164 -1.20 -5.43 -21.60
N GLU A 165 -2.41 -5.08 -21.15
CA GLU A 165 -3.05 -3.82 -21.51
C GLU A 165 -2.37 -2.62 -20.84
N TYR A 166 -2.20 -2.66 -19.51
CA TYR A 166 -1.54 -1.62 -18.72
C TYR A 166 -0.33 -2.12 -17.94
N GLY A 167 -0.27 -3.41 -17.60
CA GLY A 167 0.81 -4.02 -16.85
C GLY A 167 0.96 -3.48 -15.42
N ILE A 168 2.22 -3.32 -14.98
CA ILE A 168 2.55 -2.84 -13.65
C ILE A 168 2.85 -1.34 -13.69
N VAL A 169 1.96 -0.55 -13.14
CA VAL A 169 2.14 0.89 -12.92
C VAL A 169 3.02 1.11 -11.68
N SER A 170 4.10 1.89 -11.84
CA SER A 170 4.99 2.26 -10.75
C SER A 170 4.81 3.73 -10.41
N SER A 171 4.43 4.04 -9.18
CA SER A 171 4.20 5.42 -8.73
C SER A 171 5.15 5.82 -7.62
N THR A 172 5.70 7.02 -7.71
CA THR A 172 6.44 7.67 -6.63
C THR A 172 5.62 8.84 -6.13
N ILE A 173 5.31 8.84 -4.83
CA ILE A 173 4.37 9.80 -4.24
C ILE A 173 5.05 10.54 -3.10
N ALA A 174 4.93 11.87 -3.11
CA ALA A 174 5.40 12.73 -2.05
C ALA A 174 4.22 13.56 -1.50
N VAL A 175 4.12 13.64 -0.17
CA VAL A 175 3.12 14.47 0.51
C VAL A 175 3.80 15.36 1.54
N ALA A 176 3.45 16.64 1.55
CA ALA A 176 3.82 17.59 2.59
C ALA A 176 2.55 18.22 3.17
N ASP A 177 2.28 17.94 4.44
CA ASP A 177 1.12 18.46 5.18
C ASP A 177 1.61 19.32 6.33
N VAL A 178 1.27 20.61 6.28
CA VAL A 178 1.65 21.61 7.26
C VAL A 178 0.40 22.14 7.95
N SER A 179 0.35 22.00 9.27
CA SER A 179 -0.71 22.56 10.10
C SER A 179 -0.18 23.72 10.94
N TYR A 180 -0.81 24.90 10.81
CA TYR A 180 -0.48 26.10 11.57
C TYR A 180 -1.64 26.51 12.48
N LYS A 181 -1.40 26.51 13.79
CA LYS A 181 -2.34 26.94 14.81
C LYS A 181 -2.26 28.45 15.01
N ILE A 182 -3.27 29.20 14.57
CA ILE A 182 -3.38 30.65 14.74
C ILE A 182 -3.65 30.99 16.22
N LYS A 183 -4.77 30.46 16.75
CA LYS A 183 -5.22 30.62 18.14
C LYS A 183 -5.96 29.37 18.62
N LYS A 184 -6.45 29.34 19.86
CA LYS A 184 -7.26 28.25 20.38
C LYS A 184 -8.50 28.05 19.48
N GLY A 185 -8.69 26.84 18.96
CA GLY A 185 -9.82 26.49 18.09
C GLY A 185 -9.66 26.86 16.60
N HIS A 186 -8.57 27.57 16.19
CA HIS A 186 -8.34 27.95 14.79
C HIS A 186 -7.02 27.40 14.28
N THR A 187 -7.07 26.57 13.26
CA THR A 187 -5.90 25.97 12.58
C THR A 187 -6.09 26.08 11.07
N ILE A 188 -5.05 26.50 10.38
CA ILE A 188 -4.94 26.40 8.92
C ILE A 188 -4.11 25.15 8.63
N ARG A 189 -4.51 24.38 7.62
CA ARG A 189 -3.80 23.24 7.09
C ARG A 189 -3.56 23.48 5.61
N LEU A 190 -2.33 23.22 5.18
CA LEU A 190 -1.94 23.21 3.78
C LEU A 190 -1.39 21.82 3.48
N GLU A 191 -1.92 21.20 2.46
CA GLU A 191 -1.53 19.87 2.01
C GLU A 191 -1.11 19.95 0.54
N LEU A 192 0.12 19.50 0.27
CA LEU A 192 0.69 19.40 -1.07
C LEU A 192 0.96 17.93 -1.35
N GLN A 193 0.48 17.43 -2.46
CA GLN A 193 0.69 16.06 -2.90
C GLN A 193 1.20 16.05 -4.33
N GLU A 194 2.14 15.17 -4.61
CA GLU A 194 2.70 14.91 -5.93
C GLU A 194 2.78 13.40 -6.16
N LEU A 195 2.32 12.96 -7.32
CA LEU A 195 2.43 11.59 -7.80
C LEU A 195 3.09 11.62 -9.17
N LEU A 196 4.20 10.91 -9.30
CA LEU A 196 4.91 10.67 -10.56
C LEU A 196 4.68 9.22 -10.95
N SER A 197 4.04 9.00 -12.10
CA SER A 197 3.70 7.70 -12.63
C SER A 197 4.71 7.23 -13.67
N LYS A 198 4.96 5.94 -13.71
CA LYS A 198 5.73 5.29 -14.75
C LYS A 198 5.02 4.03 -15.21
N ASP A 199 4.70 3.99 -16.48
CA ASP A 199 4.07 2.85 -17.13
C ASP A 199 5.00 1.65 -17.26
N ASP A 200 4.41 0.48 -17.44
CA ASP A 200 5.12 -0.71 -17.88
C ASP A 200 5.58 -0.52 -19.34
N ALA A 201 6.87 -0.76 -19.59
CA ALA A 201 7.44 -0.61 -20.94
C ALA A 201 6.88 -1.62 -21.97
N THR A 202 6.21 -2.67 -21.51
CA THR A 202 5.64 -3.74 -22.33
C THR A 202 4.14 -3.61 -22.53
N ALA A 203 3.49 -2.66 -21.84
CA ALA A 203 2.06 -2.41 -21.95
C ALA A 203 1.66 -1.81 -23.31
N THR A 204 0.46 -2.14 -23.76
CA THR A 204 -0.10 -1.59 -25.00
C THR A 204 -0.73 -0.21 -24.80
N ASN A 205 -1.21 0.06 -23.59
CA ASN A 205 -1.85 1.33 -23.22
C ASN A 205 -1.03 2.07 -22.17
N HIS A 206 -1.19 3.38 -22.10
CA HIS A 206 -0.63 4.21 -21.05
C HIS A 206 -1.55 4.23 -19.83
N ALA A 207 -0.96 4.18 -18.65
CA ALA A 207 -1.67 4.40 -17.40
C ALA A 207 -1.94 5.90 -17.16
N ASP A 208 -2.50 6.20 -15.99
CA ASP A 208 -2.74 7.57 -15.57
C ASP A 208 -1.40 8.34 -15.44
N GLY A 209 -1.35 9.58 -15.89
CA GLY A 209 -0.15 10.42 -15.87
C GLY A 209 0.24 10.96 -14.48
N ASP A 210 1.09 11.99 -14.47
CA ASP A 210 1.53 12.66 -13.25
C ASP A 210 0.42 13.54 -12.65
N TRP A 211 0.34 13.58 -11.32
CA TRP A 211 -0.68 14.32 -10.59
C TRP A 211 -0.06 15.26 -9.55
N HIS A 212 -0.58 16.48 -9.51
CA HIS A 212 -0.22 17.48 -8.51
C HIS A 212 -1.50 17.99 -7.84
N MET A 213 -1.53 18.01 -6.51
CA MET A 213 -2.70 18.41 -5.73
C MET A 213 -2.31 19.38 -4.62
N VAL A 214 -3.12 20.41 -4.43
CA VAL A 214 -3.03 21.40 -3.34
C VAL A 214 -4.40 21.49 -2.66
N LEU A 215 -4.43 21.28 -1.34
CA LEU A 215 -5.62 21.29 -0.49
C LEU A 215 -5.45 22.23 0.71
#